data_7e85f0844b9e52183910adf964677a27
#
_entry.id   7e85f0844b9e52183910adf964677a27
#
_cell.length_a   1.000
_cell.length_b   1.000
_cell.length_c   1.000
_cell.angle_alpha   90.00
_cell.angle_beta   90.00
_cell.angle_gamma   90.00
#
_symmetry.space_group_name_H-M   'P 1'
#
loop_
_entity.id
_entity.type
_entity.pdbx_description
1 polymer ?
#
loop_
_entity_poly.entity_id
_entity_poly.type
_entity_poly.pdbx_seq_one_letter_code
_entity_poly.pdbx_strand_id
1 'polypeptide(L)'
;MSLEVFVLGTSGMQPLPGRFLTSAMVRRNGELMLFDCGEGTQVSLKMLNLHWKRINRIFISHMHADHVTGLPGLLMLSSQVDRTEPLYIYGPDMLKEYIDANRRILDMYINYEIRFVPVKPGLIIDGEDFTVEAVPLLHTKPCFGYVLTEKDRAGEFSVENAKALGIPCGPMWGQLQRGMSVELDDGRVIEPSQVLGNPRRGVKFAYITDTMYLGYIADHVKDADLLLCEGMFTRDLAQDAYEKKHMTSSQAATIALNAGAKKLGLIHYSPRYTDKELNLLKDEAREIFENTVLCRDRYSFEINNPD
;
A
#
# COMPACT_ATOMS: atom_id res chain seq x y z
N MET A 1 16.33 3.08 4.06
CA MET A 1 15.40 1.95 4.27
C MET A 1 14.55 1.87 3.02
N SER A 2 14.19 0.68 2.55
CA SER A 2 13.36 0.50 1.37
C SER A 2 11.96 0.03 1.79
N LEU A 3 10.95 0.43 1.03
CA LEU A 3 9.61 -0.12 1.13
C LEU A 3 9.47 -1.18 0.03
N GLU A 4 9.05 -2.38 0.41
CA GLU A 4 8.85 -3.46 -0.56
C GLU A 4 7.36 -3.72 -0.71
N VAL A 5 6.92 -3.82 -1.96
CA VAL A 5 5.52 -4.11 -2.30
C VAL A 5 5.45 -5.42 -3.06
N PHE A 6 4.69 -6.37 -2.54
CA PHE A 6 4.45 -7.67 -3.15
C PHE A 6 3.01 -7.73 -3.66
N VAL A 7 2.83 -8.03 -4.93
CA VAL A 7 1.52 -8.28 -5.53
C VAL A 7 1.19 -9.74 -5.29
N LEU A 8 0.20 -10.05 -4.47
CA LEU A 8 -0.13 -11.42 -4.06
C LEU A 8 -1.13 -12.08 -5.00
N GLY A 9 -2.01 -11.28 -5.59
CA GLY A 9 -3.00 -11.71 -6.58
C GLY A 9 -3.39 -10.56 -7.49
N THR A 10 -3.71 -10.90 -8.74
CA THR A 10 -3.94 -9.91 -9.81
C THR A 10 -5.27 -10.09 -10.54
N SER A 11 -6.04 -11.13 -10.24
CA SER A 11 -7.33 -11.41 -10.89
C SER A 11 -8.46 -10.67 -10.19
N GLY A 12 -9.36 -10.06 -10.96
CA GLY A 12 -10.68 -9.64 -10.48
C GLY A 12 -11.71 -10.74 -10.67
N MET A 13 -12.83 -10.68 -9.93
CA MET A 13 -14.02 -11.52 -9.98
C MET A 13 -13.82 -12.99 -9.60
N GLN A 14 -12.87 -13.71 -10.20
CA GLN A 14 -12.65 -15.13 -9.93
C GLN A 14 -11.16 -15.50 -10.01
N PRO A 15 -10.71 -16.46 -9.18
CA PRO A 15 -9.35 -16.98 -9.30
C PRO A 15 -9.21 -17.81 -10.58
N LEU A 16 -8.02 -17.78 -11.16
CA LEU A 16 -7.65 -18.60 -12.32
C LEU A 16 -6.39 -19.41 -11.99
N PRO A 17 -6.13 -20.51 -12.72
CA PRO A 17 -4.87 -21.21 -12.60
C PRO A 17 -3.68 -20.24 -12.79
N GLY A 18 -2.88 -20.03 -11.73
CA GLY A 18 -1.73 -19.13 -11.75
C GLY A 18 -2.04 -17.66 -11.46
N ARG A 19 -3.32 -17.25 -11.37
CA ARG A 19 -3.74 -15.89 -10.97
C ARG A 19 -4.74 -15.96 -9.83
N PHE A 20 -4.32 -15.55 -8.64
CA PHE A 20 -5.17 -15.42 -7.47
C PHE A 20 -5.92 -14.09 -7.46
N LEU A 21 -6.92 -14.00 -6.59
CA LEU A 21 -7.71 -12.78 -6.44
C LEU A 21 -6.91 -11.64 -5.83
N THR A 22 -7.35 -10.42 -6.12
CA THR A 22 -6.63 -9.19 -5.84
C THR A 22 -6.21 -9.07 -4.38
N SER A 23 -4.91 -8.92 -4.17
CA SER A 23 -4.32 -8.52 -2.90
C SER A 23 -2.88 -8.06 -3.10
N ALA A 24 -2.42 -7.18 -2.22
CA ALA A 24 -1.04 -6.68 -2.20
C ALA A 24 -0.52 -6.60 -0.77
N MET A 25 0.78 -6.76 -0.59
CA MET A 25 1.46 -6.67 0.71
C MET A 25 2.54 -5.62 0.65
N VAL A 26 2.56 -4.75 1.64
CA VAL A 26 3.66 -3.82 1.87
C VAL A 26 4.50 -4.32 3.05
N ARG A 27 5.82 -4.42 2.86
CA ARG A 27 6.79 -4.64 3.92
C ARG A 27 7.54 -3.34 4.18
N ARG A 28 7.44 -2.87 5.42
CA ARG A 28 8.06 -1.65 5.89
C ARG A 28 8.68 -1.88 7.26
N ASN A 29 9.97 -1.67 7.40
CA ASN A 29 10.69 -1.86 8.68
C ASN A 29 10.41 -3.20 9.38
N GLY A 30 10.17 -4.26 8.60
CA GLY A 30 9.83 -5.60 9.12
C GLY A 30 8.35 -5.81 9.45
N GLU A 31 7.52 -4.77 9.45
CA GLU A 31 6.05 -4.86 9.52
C GLU A 31 5.47 -5.24 8.16
N LEU A 32 4.37 -5.99 8.19
CA LEU A 32 3.61 -6.37 7.00
C LEU A 32 2.22 -5.75 7.06
N MET A 33 1.84 -5.05 6.00
CA MET A 33 0.53 -4.42 5.81
C MET A 33 -0.12 -5.02 4.57
N LEU A 34 -1.27 -5.66 4.74
CA LEU A 34 -2.02 -6.30 3.67
C LEU A 34 -3.10 -5.36 3.13
N PHE A 35 -3.20 -5.24 1.81
CA PHE A 35 -4.24 -4.50 1.09
C PHE A 35 -5.08 -5.49 0.30
N ASP A 36 -6.34 -5.63 0.66
CA ASP A 36 -7.28 -6.67 0.30
C ASP A 36 -6.78 -8.09 0.63
N CYS A 37 -7.70 -9.04 0.66
CA CYS A 37 -7.42 -10.42 0.99
C CYS A 37 -8.32 -11.35 0.17
N GLY A 38 -8.10 -11.38 -1.14
CA GLY A 38 -8.78 -12.27 -2.06
C GLY A 38 -8.38 -13.74 -1.88
N GLU A 39 -9.13 -14.64 -2.50
CA GLU A 39 -8.81 -16.06 -2.46
C GLU A 39 -7.43 -16.35 -3.06
N GLY A 40 -6.65 -17.18 -2.37
CA GLY A 40 -5.28 -17.52 -2.75
C GLY A 40 -4.20 -16.61 -2.11
N THR A 41 -4.56 -15.54 -1.40
CA THR A 41 -3.61 -14.65 -0.71
C THR A 41 -2.64 -15.44 0.16
N GLN A 42 -3.13 -16.38 0.99
CA GLN A 42 -2.29 -17.20 1.86
C GLN A 42 -1.35 -18.14 1.08
N VAL A 43 -1.71 -18.54 -0.13
CA VAL A 43 -0.84 -19.35 -1.00
C VAL A 43 0.34 -18.50 -1.49
N SER A 44 0.08 -17.30 -1.98
CA SER A 44 1.11 -16.35 -2.40
C SER A 44 2.03 -15.97 -1.25
N LEU A 45 1.51 -15.70 -0.05
CA LEU A 45 2.30 -15.45 1.16
C LEU A 45 3.26 -16.61 1.46
N LYS A 46 2.77 -17.84 1.36
CA LYS A 46 3.58 -19.04 1.57
C LYS A 46 4.67 -19.19 0.52
N MET A 47 4.34 -18.97 -0.75
CA MET A 47 5.28 -19.09 -1.87
C MET A 47 6.38 -18.03 -1.82
N LEU A 48 6.06 -16.81 -1.34
CA LEU A 48 7.02 -15.71 -1.16
C LEU A 48 7.77 -15.78 0.18
N ASN A 49 7.50 -16.79 1.00
CA ASN A 49 8.05 -16.90 2.36
C ASN A 49 7.79 -15.65 3.22
N LEU A 50 6.65 -15.01 3.01
CA LEU A 50 6.18 -13.89 3.83
C LEU A 50 5.45 -14.44 5.05
N HIS A 51 5.96 -14.11 6.22
CA HIS A 51 5.44 -14.65 7.47
C HIS A 51 4.18 -13.91 7.91
N TRP A 52 3.00 -14.50 7.69
CA TRP A 52 1.71 -13.91 8.11
C TRP A 52 1.60 -13.56 9.59
N LYS A 53 2.39 -14.17 10.48
CA LYS A 53 2.51 -13.74 11.87
C LYS A 53 2.88 -12.25 12.02
N ARG A 54 3.61 -11.69 11.06
CA ARG A 54 4.07 -10.30 11.07
C ARG A 54 3.08 -9.32 10.44
N ILE A 55 1.97 -9.81 9.89
CA ILE A 55 0.91 -8.93 9.38
C ILE A 55 0.25 -8.27 10.58
N ASN A 56 0.39 -6.97 10.73
CA ASN A 56 -0.17 -6.22 11.84
C ASN A 56 -1.35 -5.34 11.40
N ARG A 57 -1.48 -5.05 10.12
CA ARG A 57 -2.59 -4.27 9.56
C ARG A 57 -3.11 -4.92 8.28
N ILE A 58 -4.44 -4.95 8.15
CA ILE A 58 -5.14 -5.35 6.91
C ILE A 58 -6.07 -4.20 6.53
N PHE A 59 -6.02 -3.79 5.28
CA PHE A 59 -6.87 -2.74 4.72
C PHE A 59 -7.76 -3.37 3.65
N ILE A 60 -9.06 -3.36 3.86
CA ILE A 60 -10.04 -3.89 2.91
C ILE A 60 -10.73 -2.72 2.19
N SER A 61 -10.64 -2.73 0.87
CA SER A 61 -11.20 -1.68 0.02
C SER A 61 -12.72 -1.67 0.03
N HIS A 62 -13.33 -2.82 -0.16
CA HIS A 62 -14.79 -2.99 -0.20
C HIS A 62 -15.18 -4.47 0.04
N MET A 63 -16.49 -4.77 0.02
CA MET A 63 -17.02 -6.08 0.45
C MET A 63 -17.33 -7.06 -0.69
N HIS A 64 -16.83 -6.85 -1.91
CA HIS A 64 -16.94 -7.90 -2.93
C HIS A 64 -16.11 -9.13 -2.55
N ALA A 65 -16.59 -10.30 -2.98
CA ALA A 65 -16.01 -11.57 -2.59
C ALA A 65 -14.52 -11.69 -2.97
N ASP A 66 -14.15 -11.22 -4.13
CA ASP A 66 -12.77 -11.27 -4.64
C ASP A 66 -11.76 -10.42 -3.85
N HIS A 67 -12.24 -9.61 -2.90
CA HIS A 67 -11.40 -8.82 -2.00
C HIS A 67 -11.36 -9.33 -0.55
N VAL A 68 -12.28 -10.23 -0.16
CA VAL A 68 -12.43 -10.64 1.25
C VAL A 68 -12.44 -12.16 1.48
N THR A 69 -12.61 -12.99 0.44
CA THR A 69 -12.79 -14.46 0.63
C THR A 69 -11.56 -15.18 1.18
N GLY A 70 -10.38 -14.63 1.02
CA GLY A 70 -9.14 -15.15 1.65
C GLY A 70 -9.01 -14.84 3.14
N LEU A 71 -9.76 -13.83 3.63
CA LEU A 71 -9.59 -13.33 5.00
C LEU A 71 -9.87 -14.38 6.08
N PRO A 72 -10.97 -15.17 6.04
CA PRO A 72 -11.21 -16.19 7.07
C PRO A 72 -10.07 -17.20 7.18
N GLY A 73 -9.55 -17.69 6.04
CA GLY A 73 -8.43 -18.62 6.02
C GLY A 73 -7.14 -17.99 6.58
N LEU A 74 -6.86 -16.71 6.28
CA LEU A 74 -5.70 -16.00 6.80
C LEU A 74 -5.80 -15.80 8.33
N LEU A 75 -6.99 -15.47 8.85
CA LEU A 75 -7.22 -15.29 10.28
C LEU A 75 -7.00 -16.60 11.04
N MET A 76 -7.48 -17.74 10.50
CA MET A 76 -7.24 -19.06 11.08
C MET A 76 -5.76 -19.43 11.09
N LEU A 77 -5.04 -19.21 9.99
CA LEU A 77 -3.59 -19.45 9.90
C LEU A 77 -2.80 -18.63 10.91
N SER A 78 -3.22 -17.40 11.18
CA SER A 78 -2.57 -16.52 12.15
C SER A 78 -2.70 -17.03 13.58
N SER A 79 -3.73 -17.82 13.91
CA SER A 79 -3.87 -18.49 15.20
C SER A 79 -2.92 -19.67 15.40
N GLN A 80 -2.47 -20.29 14.29
CA GLN A 80 -1.61 -21.49 14.35
C GLN A 80 -0.11 -21.17 14.56
N VAL A 81 0.25 -19.90 14.58
CA VAL A 81 1.67 -19.46 14.69
C VAL A 81 1.94 -18.68 15.96
N ASP A 82 1.19 -18.93 17.02
CA ASP A 82 1.33 -18.31 18.36
C ASP A 82 1.43 -16.77 18.26
N ARG A 83 0.46 -16.17 17.55
CA ARG A 83 0.37 -14.72 17.47
C ARG A 83 -0.06 -14.17 18.84
N THR A 84 0.70 -13.19 19.35
CA THR A 84 0.38 -12.48 20.60
C THR A 84 -0.06 -11.05 20.32
N GLU A 85 0.44 -10.45 19.25
CA GLU A 85 0.17 -9.07 18.90
C GLU A 85 -1.22 -8.88 18.30
N PRO A 86 -1.92 -7.78 18.60
CA PRO A 86 -3.20 -7.45 17.98
C PRO A 86 -3.09 -7.36 16.46
N LEU A 87 -4.16 -7.76 15.76
CA LEU A 87 -4.33 -7.55 14.33
C LEU A 87 -5.34 -6.42 14.10
N TYR A 88 -4.89 -5.34 13.50
CA TYR A 88 -5.78 -4.23 13.11
C TYR A 88 -6.37 -4.49 11.73
N ILE A 89 -7.69 -4.42 11.59
CA ILE A 89 -8.39 -4.59 10.33
C ILE A 89 -9.21 -3.33 10.04
N TYR A 90 -8.84 -2.65 8.97
CA TYR A 90 -9.45 -1.41 8.48
C TYR A 90 -10.35 -1.74 7.30
N GLY A 91 -11.55 -1.18 7.25
CA GLY A 91 -12.44 -1.37 6.12
C GLY A 91 -13.86 -0.88 6.36
N PRO A 92 -14.79 -1.18 5.43
CA PRO A 92 -16.20 -0.85 5.57
C PRO A 92 -16.84 -1.45 6.82
N ASP A 93 -17.87 -0.81 7.38
CA ASP A 93 -18.54 -1.27 8.60
C ASP A 93 -19.02 -2.73 8.52
N MET A 94 -19.52 -3.17 7.36
CA MET A 94 -19.97 -4.55 7.12
C MET A 94 -18.86 -5.60 7.27
N LEU A 95 -17.61 -5.21 7.19
CA LEU A 95 -16.47 -6.12 7.35
C LEU A 95 -16.43 -6.70 8.77
N LYS A 96 -16.83 -5.94 9.77
CA LYS A 96 -16.93 -6.45 11.13
C LYS A 96 -17.95 -7.59 11.24
N GLU A 97 -19.13 -7.39 10.67
CA GLU A 97 -20.18 -8.42 10.64
C GLU A 97 -19.70 -9.66 9.89
N TYR A 98 -19.03 -9.47 8.75
CA TYR A 98 -18.45 -10.57 7.98
C TYR A 98 -17.45 -11.41 8.80
N ILE A 99 -16.54 -10.75 9.52
CA ILE A 99 -15.56 -11.42 10.38
C ILE A 99 -16.27 -12.18 11.52
N ASP A 100 -17.18 -11.52 12.22
CA ASP A 100 -17.90 -12.12 13.36
C ASP A 100 -18.79 -13.30 12.91
N ALA A 101 -19.45 -13.18 11.76
CA ALA A 101 -20.25 -14.26 11.18
C ALA A 101 -19.40 -15.48 10.80
N ASN A 102 -18.26 -15.25 10.12
CA ASN A 102 -17.34 -16.34 9.77
C ASN A 102 -16.77 -17.02 11.02
N ARG A 103 -16.36 -16.26 12.03
CA ARG A 103 -15.87 -16.81 13.32
C ARG A 103 -16.90 -17.74 13.94
N ARG A 104 -18.16 -17.34 13.99
CA ARG A 104 -19.25 -18.11 14.58
C ARG A 104 -19.63 -19.32 13.74
N ILE A 105 -19.81 -19.15 12.41
CA ILE A 105 -20.32 -20.19 11.51
C ILE A 105 -19.27 -21.28 11.28
N LEU A 106 -18.00 -20.89 11.16
CA LEU A 106 -16.89 -21.80 10.88
C LEU A 106 -16.21 -22.31 12.17
N ASP A 107 -16.76 -21.97 13.34
CA ASP A 107 -16.15 -22.29 14.66
C ASP A 107 -14.65 -21.98 14.72
N MET A 108 -14.30 -20.78 14.27
CA MET A 108 -12.88 -20.37 14.12
C MET A 108 -12.27 -20.11 15.49
N TYR A 109 -11.29 -20.93 15.87
CA TYR A 109 -10.45 -20.64 17.04
C TYR A 109 -9.45 -19.53 16.69
N ILE A 110 -9.62 -18.37 17.32
CA ILE A 110 -8.71 -17.22 17.19
C ILE A 110 -8.21 -16.86 18.58
N ASN A 111 -6.90 -17.00 18.80
CA ASN A 111 -6.21 -16.84 20.08
C ASN A 111 -5.50 -15.48 20.25
N TYR A 112 -5.79 -14.52 19.36
CA TYR A 112 -5.25 -13.18 19.40
C TYR A 112 -6.36 -12.13 19.26
N GLU A 113 -6.05 -10.90 19.65
CA GLU A 113 -6.99 -9.80 19.55
C GLU A 113 -7.13 -9.32 18.08
N ILE A 114 -8.36 -9.19 17.60
CA ILE A 114 -8.69 -8.50 16.34
C ILE A 114 -9.30 -7.16 16.69
N ARG A 115 -8.67 -6.08 16.24
CA ARG A 115 -9.14 -4.70 16.38
C ARG A 115 -9.68 -4.23 15.04
N PHE A 116 -11.00 -4.19 14.93
CA PHE A 116 -11.66 -3.62 13.76
C PHE A 116 -11.71 -2.10 13.87
N VAL A 117 -11.35 -1.43 12.78
CA VAL A 117 -11.38 0.03 12.64
C VAL A 117 -12.22 0.39 11.42
N PRO A 118 -13.43 0.96 11.62
CA PRO A 118 -14.27 1.40 10.51
C PRO A 118 -13.60 2.55 9.76
N VAL A 119 -13.57 2.46 8.43
CA VAL A 119 -12.91 3.44 7.56
C VAL A 119 -13.90 4.48 7.07
N LYS A 120 -13.45 5.74 7.09
CA LYS A 120 -14.09 6.88 6.42
C LYS A 120 -13.05 7.56 5.53
N PRO A 121 -13.48 8.29 4.47
CA PRO A 121 -12.55 9.05 3.65
C PRO A 121 -11.68 10.00 4.46
N GLY A 122 -10.40 10.12 4.06
CA GLY A 122 -9.41 10.99 4.69
C GLY A 122 -8.36 10.22 5.48
N LEU A 123 -7.66 10.90 6.37
CA LEU A 123 -6.56 10.35 7.17
C LEU A 123 -7.09 9.33 8.18
N ILE A 124 -6.64 8.06 8.07
CA ILE A 124 -7.05 6.96 8.95
C ILE A 124 -5.93 6.49 9.88
N ILE A 125 -4.69 6.75 9.53
CA ILE A 125 -3.52 6.53 10.39
C ILE A 125 -2.63 7.77 10.30
N ASP A 126 -2.31 8.36 11.45
CA ASP A 126 -1.27 9.36 11.62
C ASP A 126 -0.25 8.83 12.63
N GLY A 127 0.66 8.00 12.12
CA GLY A 127 1.74 7.41 12.90
C GLY A 127 2.92 8.36 13.07
N GLU A 128 3.90 7.95 13.84
CA GLU A 128 5.12 8.75 14.08
C GLU A 128 5.89 8.99 12.76
N ASP A 129 6.01 7.98 11.94
CA ASP A 129 6.89 7.95 10.76
C ASP A 129 6.17 7.68 9.42
N PHE A 130 4.85 7.44 9.42
CA PHE A 130 4.04 7.31 8.22
C PHE A 130 2.57 7.65 8.48
N THR A 131 1.86 7.94 7.41
CA THR A 131 0.41 8.14 7.40
C THR A 131 -0.27 7.16 6.44
N VAL A 132 -1.55 6.88 6.67
CA VAL A 132 -2.41 6.20 5.69
C VAL A 132 -3.68 7.02 5.50
N GLU A 133 -3.98 7.31 4.25
CA GLU A 133 -5.22 7.97 3.82
C GLU A 133 -6.14 6.97 3.12
N ALA A 134 -7.44 7.04 3.38
CA ALA A 134 -8.48 6.35 2.66
C ALA A 134 -9.11 7.28 1.61
N VAL A 135 -8.94 6.94 0.34
CA VAL A 135 -9.45 7.68 -0.81
C VAL A 135 -10.83 7.12 -1.18
N PRO A 136 -11.89 7.93 -1.23
CA PRO A 136 -13.20 7.44 -1.64
C PRO A 136 -13.17 7.02 -3.12
N LEU A 137 -13.70 5.83 -3.41
CA LEU A 137 -13.81 5.28 -4.76
C LEU A 137 -15.26 5.05 -5.14
N LEU A 138 -15.54 4.94 -6.43
CA LEU A 138 -16.89 4.75 -6.95
C LEU A 138 -17.03 3.40 -7.66
N HIS A 139 -17.36 2.39 -6.87
CA HIS A 139 -17.69 1.04 -7.32
C HIS A 139 -18.90 0.51 -6.54
N THR A 140 -18.71 0.02 -5.32
CA THR A 140 -19.79 -0.22 -4.33
C THR A 140 -19.87 0.94 -3.33
N LYS A 141 -20.74 0.83 -2.32
CA LYS A 141 -20.84 1.83 -1.24
C LYS A 141 -20.76 1.13 0.11
N PRO A 142 -19.71 1.40 0.89
CA PRO A 142 -18.52 2.22 0.56
C PRO A 142 -17.44 1.42 -0.20
N CYS A 143 -16.54 2.13 -0.89
CA CYS A 143 -15.34 1.61 -1.52
C CYS A 143 -14.18 2.59 -1.31
N PHE A 144 -12.98 2.10 -1.00
CA PHE A 144 -11.80 2.90 -0.65
C PHE A 144 -10.55 2.43 -1.39
N GLY A 145 -9.78 3.38 -1.88
CA GLY A 145 -8.35 3.20 -2.12
C GLY A 145 -7.55 3.60 -0.89
N TYR A 146 -6.28 3.26 -0.85
CA TYR A 146 -5.40 3.56 0.28
C TYR A 146 -4.08 4.18 -0.20
N VAL A 147 -3.65 5.24 0.47
CA VAL A 147 -2.38 5.90 0.20
C VAL A 147 -1.53 5.89 1.47
N LEU A 148 -0.42 5.17 1.43
CA LEU A 148 0.58 5.14 2.47
C LEU A 148 1.68 6.13 2.12
N THR A 149 1.97 7.07 3.01
CA THR A 149 3.02 8.07 2.83
C THR A 149 3.95 8.04 4.04
N GLU A 150 5.23 7.75 3.83
CA GLU A 150 6.24 7.95 4.86
C GLU A 150 6.46 9.45 5.09
N LYS A 151 6.59 9.84 6.36
CA LYS A 151 6.91 11.24 6.71
C LYS A 151 8.33 11.58 6.26
N ASP A 152 8.57 12.86 6.02
CA ASP A 152 9.89 13.35 5.66
C ASP A 152 10.90 13.01 6.75
N ARG A 153 12.09 12.65 6.32
CA ARG A 153 13.21 12.33 7.19
C ARG A 153 14.14 13.54 7.31
N ALA A 154 14.83 13.62 8.42
CA ALA A 154 15.87 14.61 8.58
C ALA A 154 16.88 14.54 7.41
N GLY A 155 17.40 15.70 7.04
CA GLY A 155 18.45 15.81 6.05
C GLY A 155 19.72 15.07 6.48
N GLU A 156 20.64 14.92 5.55
CA GLU A 156 21.92 14.30 5.84
C GLU A 156 22.71 15.13 6.85
N PHE A 157 23.30 14.46 7.85
CA PHE A 157 24.09 15.13 8.87
C PHE A 157 25.49 15.44 8.33
N SER A 158 25.82 16.72 8.31
CA SER A 158 27.14 17.20 7.90
C SER A 158 28.14 17.12 9.05
N VAL A 159 28.98 16.09 9.01
CA VAL A 159 30.11 15.95 9.95
C VAL A 159 31.07 17.12 9.84
N GLU A 160 31.21 17.67 8.64
CA GLU A 160 32.10 18.82 8.36
C GLU A 160 31.61 20.09 9.05
N ASN A 161 30.31 20.39 8.91
CA ASN A 161 29.71 21.54 9.60
C ASN A 161 29.72 21.34 11.12
N ALA A 162 29.44 20.14 11.62
CA ALA A 162 29.48 19.86 13.04
C ALA A 162 30.89 20.11 13.64
N LYS A 163 31.94 19.68 12.93
CA LYS A 163 33.33 19.95 13.34
C LYS A 163 33.68 21.42 13.25
N ALA A 164 33.27 22.13 12.19
CA ALA A 164 33.51 23.56 12.00
C ALA A 164 32.87 24.41 13.10
N LEU A 165 31.67 23.97 13.58
CA LEU A 165 30.98 24.62 14.70
C LEU A 165 31.54 24.21 16.08
N GLY A 166 32.53 23.33 16.14
CA GLY A 166 33.15 22.87 17.38
C GLY A 166 32.30 21.91 18.20
N ILE A 167 31.32 21.22 17.57
CA ILE A 167 30.45 20.30 18.29
C ILE A 167 31.22 19.00 18.54
N PRO A 168 31.41 18.56 19.81
CA PRO A 168 32.13 17.33 20.10
C PRO A 168 31.37 16.10 19.55
N CYS A 169 32.13 15.18 18.97
CA CYS A 169 31.55 13.92 18.49
C CYS A 169 30.95 13.14 19.69
N GLY A 170 29.67 12.76 19.58
CA GLY A 170 29.00 12.02 20.64
C GLY A 170 27.49 12.26 20.70
N PRO A 171 26.88 12.22 21.89
CA PRO A 171 25.43 12.31 22.07
C PRO A 171 24.77 13.55 21.44
N MET A 172 25.47 14.69 21.39
CA MET A 172 24.98 15.94 20.79
C MET A 172 24.68 15.77 19.30
N TRP A 173 25.52 15.03 18.57
CA TRP A 173 25.26 14.74 17.15
C TRP A 173 23.96 13.96 16.97
N GLY A 174 23.71 12.95 17.84
CA GLY A 174 22.47 12.19 17.82
C GLY A 174 21.23 13.02 18.18
N GLN A 175 21.39 14.05 19.07
CA GLN A 175 20.29 14.98 19.37
C GLN A 175 19.96 15.85 18.16
N LEU A 176 20.98 16.44 17.52
CA LEU A 176 20.82 17.24 16.31
C LEU A 176 20.21 16.43 15.16
N GLN A 177 20.62 15.16 14.97
CA GLN A 177 20.04 14.27 13.99
C GLN A 177 18.54 13.97 14.24
N ARG A 178 18.10 14.02 15.49
CA ARG A 178 16.68 13.88 15.89
C ARG A 178 15.91 15.22 15.88
N GLY A 179 16.53 16.29 15.36
CA GLY A 179 15.88 17.61 15.28
C GLY A 179 15.87 18.40 16.59
N MET A 180 16.69 18.02 17.57
CA MET A 180 16.80 18.74 18.86
C MET A 180 18.02 19.66 18.84
N SER A 181 17.85 20.92 19.26
CA SER A 181 18.94 21.86 19.46
C SER A 181 19.83 21.41 20.62
N VAL A 182 21.10 21.74 20.57
CA VAL A 182 22.09 21.47 21.63
C VAL A 182 22.77 22.73 22.07
N GLU A 183 23.10 22.85 23.37
CA GLU A 183 23.89 23.94 23.95
C GLU A 183 25.32 23.45 24.17
N LEU A 184 26.29 24.23 23.70
CA LEU A 184 27.70 23.96 23.92
C LEU A 184 28.18 24.57 25.27
N ASP A 185 29.32 24.13 25.76
CA ASP A 185 29.89 24.58 27.03
C ASP A 185 30.17 26.09 27.07
N ASP A 186 30.30 26.72 25.90
CA ASP A 186 30.49 28.18 25.74
C ASP A 186 29.19 28.98 25.67
N GLY A 187 28.03 28.32 25.87
CA GLY A 187 26.70 28.93 25.87
C GLY A 187 26.09 29.11 24.46
N ARG A 188 26.76 28.70 23.39
CA ARG A 188 26.16 28.70 22.04
C ARG A 188 25.12 27.61 21.88
N VAL A 189 23.97 27.99 21.38
CA VAL A 189 22.93 27.04 20.98
C VAL A 189 23.08 26.70 19.50
N ILE A 190 23.20 25.44 19.19
CA ILE A 190 23.30 24.94 17.82
C ILE A 190 21.95 24.36 17.41
N GLU A 191 21.40 24.90 16.33
CA GLU A 191 20.16 24.40 15.72
C GLU A 191 20.44 23.25 14.74
N PRO A 192 19.54 22.26 14.63
CA PRO A 192 19.68 21.15 13.68
C PRO A 192 19.95 21.60 12.24
N SER A 193 19.32 22.68 11.79
CA SER A 193 19.49 23.25 10.45
C SER A 193 20.92 23.68 10.10
N GLN A 194 21.78 23.89 11.09
CA GLN A 194 23.17 24.26 10.88
C GLN A 194 24.05 23.06 10.50
N VAL A 195 23.59 21.85 10.78
CA VAL A 195 24.33 20.60 10.54
C VAL A 195 23.54 19.56 9.73
N LEU A 196 22.25 19.77 9.51
CA LEU A 196 21.42 18.93 8.66
C LEU A 196 21.23 19.58 7.29
N GLY A 197 21.27 18.77 6.25
CA GLY A 197 20.83 19.14 4.92
C GLY A 197 19.31 19.32 4.84
N ASN A 198 18.79 19.51 3.63
CA ASN A 198 17.35 19.59 3.41
C ASN A 198 16.65 18.29 3.84
N PRO A 199 15.41 18.39 4.37
CA PRO A 199 14.60 17.21 4.63
C PRO A 199 14.49 16.31 3.38
N ARG A 200 14.55 15.01 3.59
CA ARG A 200 14.46 14.02 2.52
C ARG A 200 13.05 13.43 2.50
N ARG A 201 12.39 13.56 1.37
CA ARG A 201 11.03 13.10 1.18
C ARG A 201 10.91 11.60 1.52
N GLY A 202 9.84 11.24 2.21
CA GLY A 202 9.47 9.86 2.43
C GLY A 202 8.90 9.19 1.16
N VAL A 203 8.79 7.86 1.17
CA VAL A 203 8.19 7.07 0.08
C VAL A 203 6.67 7.17 0.13
N LYS A 204 6.04 7.23 -1.05
CA LYS A 204 4.59 7.21 -1.20
C LYS A 204 4.14 6.02 -2.05
N PHE A 205 3.32 5.17 -1.46
CA PHE A 205 2.67 4.03 -2.11
C PHE A 205 1.17 4.24 -2.16
N ALA A 206 0.55 4.00 -3.31
CA ALA A 206 -0.89 4.08 -3.48
C ALA A 206 -1.46 2.75 -4.00
N TYR A 207 -2.58 2.32 -3.44
CA TYR A 207 -3.36 1.15 -3.83
C TYR A 207 -4.77 1.62 -4.20
N ILE A 208 -5.06 1.63 -5.49
CA ILE A 208 -6.34 2.04 -6.06
C ILE A 208 -6.91 0.83 -6.81
N THR A 209 -7.91 0.22 -6.22
CA THR A 209 -8.61 -0.91 -6.83
C THR A 209 -9.98 -0.47 -7.33
N ASP A 210 -10.90 -1.33 -7.54
CA ASP A 210 -12.22 -1.24 -8.12
C ASP A 210 -12.86 0.16 -8.07
N THR A 211 -12.82 0.84 -9.19
CA THR A 211 -13.44 2.16 -9.34
C THR A 211 -13.63 2.54 -10.81
N MET A 212 -14.70 3.22 -11.12
CA MET A 212 -14.73 3.96 -12.38
C MET A 212 -13.67 5.08 -12.38
N TYR A 213 -13.32 5.58 -13.56
CA TYR A 213 -12.39 6.70 -13.69
C TYR A 213 -12.90 7.95 -12.95
N LEU A 214 -12.09 8.48 -12.05
CA LEU A 214 -12.36 9.69 -11.28
C LEU A 214 -11.10 10.57 -11.29
N GLY A 215 -11.21 11.76 -11.90
CA GLY A 215 -10.06 12.65 -12.09
C GLY A 215 -9.37 13.05 -10.78
N TYR A 216 -10.12 13.19 -9.68
CA TYR A 216 -9.57 13.59 -8.37
C TYR A 216 -8.65 12.55 -7.73
N ILE A 217 -8.69 11.29 -8.19
CA ILE A 217 -7.75 10.26 -7.69
C ILE A 217 -6.31 10.72 -7.89
N ALA A 218 -6.02 11.41 -9.00
CA ALA A 218 -4.67 11.91 -9.27
C ALA A 218 -4.14 12.86 -8.18
N ASP A 219 -5.00 13.66 -7.57
CA ASP A 219 -4.61 14.58 -6.49
C ASP A 219 -4.20 13.83 -5.22
N HIS A 220 -4.93 12.76 -4.87
CA HIS A 220 -4.62 11.92 -3.70
C HIS A 220 -3.33 11.12 -3.87
N VAL A 221 -3.10 10.60 -5.08
CA VAL A 221 -1.91 9.78 -5.38
C VAL A 221 -0.74 10.60 -5.97
N LYS A 222 -0.82 11.92 -5.88
CA LYS A 222 0.19 12.84 -6.41
C LYS A 222 1.59 12.46 -5.94
N ASP A 223 2.53 12.44 -6.87
CA ASP A 223 3.95 12.09 -6.67
C ASP A 223 4.18 10.70 -6.04
N ALA A 224 3.26 9.75 -6.23
CA ALA A 224 3.44 8.39 -5.74
C ALA A 224 4.68 7.74 -6.38
N ASP A 225 5.51 7.09 -5.55
CA ASP A 225 6.66 6.33 -6.04
C ASP A 225 6.20 5.04 -6.73
N LEU A 226 5.11 4.45 -6.22
CA LEU A 226 4.40 3.35 -6.85
C LEU A 226 2.89 3.54 -6.69
N LEU A 227 2.18 3.52 -7.81
CA LEU A 227 0.74 3.42 -7.89
C LEU A 227 0.39 1.99 -8.35
N LEU A 228 -0.18 1.15 -7.47
CA LEU A 228 -0.90 -0.04 -7.89
C LEU A 228 -2.33 0.35 -8.20
N CYS A 229 -2.77 0.16 -9.43
CA CYS A 229 -4.09 0.58 -9.89
C CYS A 229 -4.77 -0.54 -10.68
N GLU A 230 -6.10 -0.64 -10.54
CA GLU A 230 -6.85 -1.51 -11.40
C GLU A 230 -6.68 -1.11 -12.88
N GLY A 231 -6.71 -2.09 -13.75
CA GLY A 231 -6.78 -1.90 -15.19
C GLY A 231 -7.56 -3.05 -15.78
N MET A 232 -8.85 -3.14 -15.39
CA MET A 232 -9.66 -4.33 -15.65
C MET A 232 -9.93 -4.57 -17.13
N PHE A 233 -10.00 -3.51 -17.94
CA PHE A 233 -10.43 -3.56 -19.32
C PHE A 233 -9.45 -2.90 -20.29
N THR A 234 -9.47 -3.35 -21.54
CA THR A 234 -8.86 -2.67 -22.67
C THR A 234 -9.70 -1.44 -23.09
N ARG A 235 -9.11 -0.55 -23.87
CA ARG A 235 -9.72 0.73 -24.28
C ARG A 235 -11.03 0.54 -25.09
N ASP A 236 -11.10 -0.48 -25.91
CA ASP A 236 -12.29 -0.83 -26.69
C ASP A 236 -13.48 -1.24 -25.83
N LEU A 237 -13.24 -1.65 -24.59
CA LEU A 237 -14.26 -2.00 -23.60
C LEU A 237 -14.55 -0.86 -22.60
N ALA A 238 -14.29 0.39 -22.98
CA ALA A 238 -14.52 1.55 -22.09
C ALA A 238 -15.98 1.67 -21.62
N GLN A 239 -16.95 1.28 -22.44
CA GLN A 239 -18.37 1.29 -22.06
C GLN A 239 -18.66 0.22 -21.01
N ASP A 240 -18.12 -1.00 -21.17
CA ASP A 240 -18.19 -2.07 -20.15
C ASP A 240 -17.56 -1.63 -18.82
N ALA A 241 -16.40 -0.96 -18.89
CA ALA A 241 -15.72 -0.43 -17.72
C ALA A 241 -16.62 0.57 -16.97
N TYR A 242 -17.21 1.51 -17.70
CA TYR A 242 -18.10 2.52 -17.14
C TYR A 242 -19.34 1.88 -16.45
N GLU A 243 -20.04 0.97 -17.15
CA GLU A 243 -21.25 0.32 -16.65
C GLU A 243 -20.99 -0.53 -15.39
N LYS A 244 -19.83 -1.19 -15.35
CA LYS A 244 -19.40 -2.02 -14.23
C LYS A 244 -18.65 -1.24 -13.14
N LYS A 245 -18.43 0.05 -13.34
CA LYS A 245 -17.68 0.96 -12.45
C LYS A 245 -16.26 0.47 -12.23
N HIS A 246 -15.59 0.16 -13.31
CA HIS A 246 -14.17 -0.15 -13.39
C HIS A 246 -13.45 0.80 -14.35
N MET A 247 -12.14 0.62 -14.47
CA MET A 247 -11.33 1.39 -15.40
C MET A 247 -10.75 0.53 -16.53
N THR A 248 -10.46 1.21 -17.63
CA THR A 248 -9.53 0.68 -18.62
C THR A 248 -8.08 0.91 -18.17
N SER A 249 -7.15 0.12 -18.70
CA SER A 249 -5.71 0.32 -18.46
C SER A 249 -5.22 1.71 -18.89
N SER A 250 -5.80 2.27 -19.95
CA SER A 250 -5.52 3.63 -20.42
C SER A 250 -5.98 4.70 -19.42
N GLN A 251 -7.11 4.49 -18.74
CA GLN A 251 -7.59 5.41 -17.71
C GLN A 251 -6.71 5.34 -16.45
N ALA A 252 -6.25 4.16 -16.05
CA ALA A 252 -5.29 4.00 -14.96
C ALA A 252 -3.97 4.72 -15.28
N ALA A 253 -3.48 4.60 -16.52
CA ALA A 253 -2.28 5.29 -16.98
C ALA A 253 -2.47 6.82 -17.02
N THR A 254 -3.67 7.31 -17.34
CA THR A 254 -4.00 8.75 -17.29
C THR A 254 -3.94 9.28 -15.85
N ILE A 255 -4.44 8.52 -14.88
CA ILE A 255 -4.31 8.89 -13.45
C ILE A 255 -2.82 8.95 -13.06
N ALA A 256 -2.02 7.94 -13.43
CA ALA A 256 -0.60 7.92 -13.12
C ALA A 256 0.16 9.11 -13.71
N LEU A 257 -0.13 9.47 -14.96
CA LEU A 257 0.46 10.63 -15.64
C LEU A 257 0.09 11.94 -14.96
N ASN A 258 -1.21 12.15 -14.70
CA ASN A 258 -1.72 13.37 -14.07
C ASN A 258 -1.22 13.55 -12.64
N ALA A 259 -1.03 12.43 -11.92
CA ALA A 259 -0.47 12.42 -10.58
C ALA A 259 1.04 12.67 -10.53
N GLY A 260 1.75 12.59 -11.64
CA GLY A 260 3.21 12.59 -11.64
C GLY A 260 3.79 11.36 -10.91
N ALA A 261 3.09 10.22 -10.94
CA ALA A 261 3.58 8.99 -10.33
C ALA A 261 4.90 8.55 -10.97
N LYS A 262 5.78 7.89 -10.21
CA LYS A 262 7.04 7.41 -10.78
C LYS A 262 6.87 6.06 -11.50
N LYS A 263 5.95 5.22 -11.02
CA LYS A 263 5.68 3.90 -11.59
C LYS A 263 4.22 3.52 -11.40
N LEU A 264 3.63 2.92 -12.45
CA LEU A 264 2.31 2.32 -12.42
C LEU A 264 2.43 0.79 -12.45
N GLY A 265 1.81 0.10 -11.51
CA GLY A 265 1.58 -1.33 -11.53
C GLY A 265 0.10 -1.61 -11.82
N LEU A 266 -0.21 -2.22 -12.95
CA LEU A 266 -1.58 -2.65 -13.25
C LEU A 266 -1.89 -3.95 -12.50
N ILE A 267 -3.08 -4.01 -11.93
CA ILE A 267 -3.64 -5.16 -11.20
C ILE A 267 -5.14 -5.31 -11.53
N HIS A 268 -5.80 -6.29 -10.94
CA HIS A 268 -7.25 -6.49 -10.99
C HIS A 268 -7.79 -6.70 -12.42
N TYR A 269 -7.16 -7.64 -13.13
CA TYR A 269 -7.54 -7.92 -14.52
C TYR A 269 -8.82 -8.73 -14.63
N SER A 270 -9.64 -8.43 -15.64
CA SER A 270 -10.77 -9.26 -16.01
C SER A 270 -10.31 -10.70 -16.31
N PRO A 271 -11.04 -11.73 -15.80
CA PRO A 271 -10.73 -13.12 -16.11
C PRO A 271 -10.94 -13.50 -17.59
N ARG A 272 -11.53 -12.62 -18.39
CA ARG A 272 -11.71 -12.81 -19.83
C ARG A 272 -10.39 -12.87 -20.61
N TYR A 273 -9.32 -12.24 -20.08
CA TYR A 273 -8.04 -12.18 -20.75
C TYR A 273 -7.15 -13.35 -20.41
N THR A 274 -6.63 -13.99 -21.44
CA THR A 274 -5.50 -14.93 -21.33
C THR A 274 -4.22 -14.17 -20.96
N ASP A 275 -3.19 -14.89 -20.53
CA ASP A 275 -1.90 -14.28 -20.17
C ASP A 275 -1.22 -13.54 -21.34
N LYS A 276 -1.53 -13.92 -22.60
CA LYS A 276 -1.06 -13.20 -23.78
C LYS A 276 -1.82 -11.90 -23.99
N GLU A 277 -3.15 -11.94 -23.85
CA GLU A 277 -4.02 -10.78 -24.05
C GLU A 277 -3.84 -9.72 -22.96
N LEU A 278 -3.38 -10.09 -21.76
CA LEU A 278 -3.00 -9.10 -20.77
C LEU A 278 -1.93 -8.11 -21.23
N ASN A 279 -1.09 -8.48 -22.22
CA ASN A 279 -0.14 -7.53 -22.79
C ASN A 279 -0.82 -6.37 -23.51
N LEU A 280 -2.04 -6.54 -24.03
CA LEU A 280 -2.82 -5.44 -24.63
C LEU A 280 -3.06 -4.33 -23.59
N LEU A 281 -3.45 -4.70 -22.38
CA LEU A 281 -3.64 -3.73 -21.28
C LEU A 281 -2.36 -2.93 -20.98
N LYS A 282 -1.23 -3.63 -20.92
CA LYS A 282 0.07 -2.98 -20.69
C LYS A 282 0.44 -2.04 -21.84
N ASP A 283 0.28 -2.50 -23.07
CA ASP A 283 0.72 -1.75 -24.25
C ASP A 283 -0.13 -0.48 -24.42
N GLU A 284 -1.46 -0.56 -24.23
CA GLU A 284 -2.36 0.60 -24.21
C GLU A 284 -2.02 1.59 -23.09
N ALA A 285 -1.68 1.09 -21.90
CA ALA A 285 -1.29 1.94 -20.78
C ALA A 285 0.05 2.65 -21.05
N ARG A 286 1.01 1.96 -21.66
CA ARG A 286 2.33 2.51 -21.99
C ARG A 286 2.31 3.58 -23.07
N GLU A 287 1.30 3.60 -23.92
CA GLU A 287 1.10 4.71 -24.87
C GLU A 287 0.89 6.05 -24.14
N ILE A 288 0.39 6.02 -22.89
CA ILE A 288 0.08 7.20 -22.06
C ILE A 288 1.13 7.40 -20.99
N PHE A 289 1.53 6.33 -20.31
CA PHE A 289 2.49 6.35 -19.22
C PHE A 289 3.49 5.20 -19.36
N GLU A 290 4.68 5.51 -19.89
CA GLU A 290 5.69 4.52 -20.29
C GLU A 290 6.13 3.61 -19.14
N ASN A 291 6.30 4.18 -17.92
CA ASN A 291 6.75 3.42 -16.75
C ASN A 291 5.61 2.58 -16.13
N THR A 292 4.90 1.84 -16.98
CA THR A 292 3.82 0.92 -16.60
C THR A 292 4.31 -0.52 -16.59
N VAL A 293 4.01 -1.24 -15.51
CA VAL A 293 4.28 -2.67 -15.32
C VAL A 293 2.96 -3.43 -15.29
N LEU A 294 2.87 -4.47 -16.11
CA LEU A 294 1.81 -5.48 -15.99
C LEU A 294 2.19 -6.39 -14.82
N CYS A 295 1.55 -6.20 -13.67
CA CYS A 295 1.83 -7.03 -12.50
C CYS A 295 1.39 -8.48 -12.74
N ARG A 296 2.12 -9.39 -12.15
CA ARG A 296 1.76 -10.80 -12.04
C ARG A 296 1.76 -11.19 -10.58
N ASP A 297 1.06 -12.25 -10.26
CA ASP A 297 1.09 -12.79 -8.91
C ASP A 297 2.52 -13.06 -8.47
N ARG A 298 2.85 -12.66 -7.25
CA ARG A 298 4.17 -12.76 -6.62
C ARG A 298 5.25 -11.86 -7.23
N TYR A 299 4.84 -10.90 -8.07
CA TYR A 299 5.75 -9.82 -8.47
C TYR A 299 6.04 -8.89 -7.29
N SER A 300 7.25 -8.37 -7.21
CA SER A 300 7.64 -7.43 -6.16
C SER A 300 8.29 -6.17 -6.72
N PHE A 301 8.03 -5.08 -6.02
CA PHE A 301 8.71 -3.81 -6.23
C PHE A 301 9.54 -3.48 -5.00
N GLU A 302 10.75 -3.03 -5.21
CA GLU A 302 11.55 -2.37 -4.19
C GLU A 302 11.54 -0.87 -4.47
N ILE A 303 11.10 -0.09 -3.49
CA ILE A 303 11.01 1.36 -3.57
C ILE A 303 12.05 1.93 -2.61
N ASN A 304 13.14 2.41 -3.18
CA ASN A 304 14.19 3.06 -2.40
C ASN A 304 13.73 4.46 -2.01
N ASN A 305 14.13 4.89 -0.81
CA ASN A 305 13.94 6.25 -0.41
C ASN A 305 14.63 7.18 -1.42
N PRO A 306 13.98 8.25 -1.87
CA PRO A 306 14.65 9.27 -2.65
C PRO A 306 15.78 9.88 -1.82
N ASP A 307 16.92 10.09 -2.49
CA ASP A 307 18.11 10.75 -1.90
C ASP A 307 17.85 12.22 -1.56
#